data_9901bfe565dfc02f022f1393fa579e98
#
_entry.id   9901bfe565dfc02f022f1393fa579e98
#
_cell.length_a   1.000
_cell.length_b   1.000
_cell.length_c   1.000
_cell.angle_alpha   90.00
_cell.angle_beta   90.00
_cell.angle_gamma   90.00
#
_symmetry.space_group_name_H-M   'P 1'
#
loop_
_entity.id
_entity.type
_entity.pdbx_description
1 polymer ?
#
loop_
_entity_poly.entity_id
_entity_poly.type
_entity_poly.pdbx_seq_one_letter_code
_entity_poly.pdbx_strand_id
1 'polypeptide(L)'
;MMRGLVLGIVCGASACLAPRQARAFEREWHVGGGVGLTAYPSYYSTGPALGLHAGYGLSDTFDLKLELLGSSHTYQATEERPSDRGASYSGVAGLSYKLDILQWIPYGAALIGYQHIAGPIPASEPFRRDDAILALVLGLDYAATRNFGLGASFRTNFLLSTFDEGEAFTTMLRAEYHWGF
;
A
#
# COMPACT_ATOMS: atom_id res chain seq x y z
N MET A 1 -35.16 -8.63 -29.51
CA MET A 1 -34.35 -7.57 -28.93
C MET A 1 -33.04 -8.03 -28.24
N MET A 2 -32.69 -9.32 -28.23
CA MET A 2 -31.47 -9.83 -27.52
C MET A 2 -30.15 -9.83 -28.36
N ARG A 3 -30.21 -9.65 -29.70
CA ARG A 3 -29.02 -9.73 -30.54
C ARG A 3 -28.08 -8.50 -30.47
N GLY A 4 -28.58 -7.32 -30.09
CA GLY A 4 -27.75 -6.11 -30.00
C GLY A 4 -26.91 -6.03 -28.70
N LEU A 5 -27.35 -6.67 -27.62
CA LEU A 5 -26.65 -6.63 -26.33
C LEU A 5 -25.36 -7.46 -26.34
N VAL A 6 -25.40 -8.62 -27.05
CA VAL A 6 -24.25 -9.53 -27.13
C VAL A 6 -23.10 -8.90 -27.96
N LEU A 7 -23.44 -8.15 -29.02
CA LEU A 7 -22.43 -7.48 -29.86
C LEU A 7 -21.71 -6.34 -29.11
N GLY A 8 -22.44 -5.61 -28.26
CA GLY A 8 -21.85 -4.54 -27.43
C GLY A 8 -20.86 -5.04 -26.40
N ILE A 9 -21.10 -6.19 -25.78
CA ILE A 9 -20.22 -6.80 -24.78
C ILE A 9 -18.94 -7.35 -25.43
N VAL A 10 -19.04 -7.93 -26.62
CA VAL A 10 -17.88 -8.47 -27.37
C VAL A 10 -16.97 -7.34 -27.86
N CYS A 11 -17.50 -6.22 -28.34
CA CYS A 11 -16.69 -5.06 -28.74
C CYS A 11 -16.01 -4.39 -27.55
N GLY A 12 -16.66 -4.33 -26.36
CA GLY A 12 -16.06 -3.77 -25.14
C GLY A 12 -14.90 -4.62 -24.62
N ALA A 13 -15.03 -5.94 -24.67
CA ALA A 13 -13.97 -6.86 -24.24
C ALA A 13 -12.76 -6.86 -25.19
N SER A 14 -12.97 -6.69 -26.50
CA SER A 14 -11.88 -6.66 -27.49
C SER A 14 -11.02 -5.39 -27.40
N ALA A 15 -11.57 -4.26 -26.96
CA ALA A 15 -10.81 -3.03 -26.75
C ALA A 15 -9.82 -3.12 -25.56
N CYS A 16 -10.09 -4.00 -24.60
CA CYS A 16 -9.19 -4.24 -23.45
C CYS A 16 -8.01 -5.16 -23.78
N LEU A 17 -8.02 -5.86 -24.92
CA LEU A 17 -7.00 -6.83 -25.33
C LEU A 17 -6.01 -6.31 -26.38
N ALA A 18 -6.05 -5.01 -26.71
CA ALA A 18 -5.06 -4.43 -27.59
C ALA A 18 -3.65 -4.56 -26.95
N PRO A 19 -2.67 -5.20 -27.62
CA PRO A 19 -1.34 -5.35 -27.09
C PRO A 19 -0.72 -3.95 -26.92
N ARG A 20 -0.55 -3.52 -25.66
CA ARG A 20 0.28 -2.35 -25.34
C ARG A 20 1.74 -2.78 -25.40
N GLN A 21 2.58 -1.93 -25.93
CA GLN A 21 4.03 -2.12 -25.89
C GLN A 21 4.47 -2.33 -24.46
N ALA A 22 5.35 -3.31 -24.25
CA ALA A 22 6.03 -3.53 -22.98
C ALA A 22 6.61 -2.22 -22.45
N ARG A 23 6.39 -1.92 -21.20
CA ARG A 23 6.80 -0.69 -20.57
C ARG A 23 8.18 -0.90 -19.98
N ALA A 24 9.17 -0.11 -20.36
CA ALA A 24 10.43 -0.06 -19.65
C ALA A 24 10.22 0.81 -18.40
N PHE A 25 10.47 0.27 -17.22
CA PHE A 25 10.39 1.01 -15.94
C PHE A 25 11.72 1.69 -15.58
N GLU A 26 12.78 1.42 -16.33
CA GLU A 26 14.08 2.03 -16.11
C GLU A 26 14.02 3.55 -16.23
N ARG A 27 14.52 4.26 -15.21
CA ARG A 27 14.52 5.73 -15.09
C ARG A 27 13.13 6.38 -15.04
N GLU A 28 12.08 5.61 -14.85
CA GLU A 28 10.73 6.13 -14.67
C GLU A 28 10.55 6.65 -13.24
N TRP A 29 10.02 7.84 -13.10
CA TRP A 29 9.53 8.35 -11.84
C TRP A 29 8.05 8.03 -11.68
N HIS A 30 7.65 7.70 -10.48
CA HIS A 30 6.25 7.54 -10.16
C HIS A 30 5.92 8.13 -8.79
N VAL A 31 4.72 8.71 -8.70
CA VAL A 31 4.18 9.26 -7.45
C VAL A 31 2.72 8.90 -7.37
N GLY A 32 2.27 8.61 -6.18
CA GLY A 32 0.88 8.25 -5.99
C GLY A 32 0.42 8.38 -4.55
N GLY A 33 -0.84 8.06 -4.37
CA GLY A 33 -1.47 8.02 -3.06
C GLY A 33 -2.52 6.93 -2.99
N GLY A 34 -2.97 6.64 -1.78
CA GLY A 34 -3.96 5.62 -1.56
C GLY A 34 -4.75 5.84 -0.29
N VAL A 35 -5.91 5.22 -0.26
CA VAL A 35 -6.80 5.17 0.90
C VAL A 35 -7.07 3.73 1.26
N GLY A 36 -7.23 3.43 2.54
CA GLY A 36 -7.40 2.05 2.97
C GLY A 36 -7.75 1.90 4.43
N LEU A 37 -7.45 0.72 4.94
CA LEU A 37 -7.68 0.35 6.33
C LEU A 37 -6.39 -0.24 6.91
N THR A 38 -6.06 0.16 8.13
CA THR A 38 -5.01 -0.46 8.94
C THR A 38 -5.65 -1.20 10.11
N ALA A 39 -5.20 -2.43 10.35
CA ALA A 39 -5.58 -3.25 11.48
C ALA A 39 -4.35 -3.54 12.35
N TYR A 40 -4.52 -3.44 13.66
CA TYR A 40 -3.57 -3.82 14.69
C TYR A 40 -4.16 -4.98 15.49
N PRO A 41 -3.87 -6.25 15.13
CA PRO A 41 -4.49 -7.42 15.78
C PRO A 41 -4.27 -7.47 17.28
N SER A 42 -3.07 -7.14 17.74
CA SER A 42 -2.72 -7.13 19.17
C SER A 42 -3.55 -6.16 20.01
N TYR A 43 -4.21 -5.17 19.38
CA TYR A 43 -5.05 -4.17 20.06
C TYR A 43 -6.53 -4.26 19.68
N TYR A 44 -6.90 -5.25 18.86
CA TYR A 44 -8.26 -5.36 18.31
C TYR A 44 -8.75 -4.04 17.72
N SER A 45 -7.83 -3.30 17.08
CA SER A 45 -8.09 -1.95 16.57
C SER A 45 -7.97 -1.94 15.06
N THR A 46 -8.95 -1.31 14.41
CA THR A 46 -8.96 -1.08 12.97
C THR A 46 -9.37 0.35 12.68
N GLY A 47 -8.78 0.95 11.66
CA GLY A 47 -9.15 2.30 11.29
C GLY A 47 -8.72 2.69 9.88
N PRO A 48 -9.22 3.85 9.40
CA PRO A 48 -8.87 4.36 8.09
C PRO A 48 -7.41 4.72 7.99
N ALA A 49 -6.86 4.52 6.80
CA ALA A 49 -5.49 4.82 6.46
C ALA A 49 -5.41 5.68 5.19
N LEU A 50 -4.43 6.57 5.15
CA LEU A 50 -4.06 7.40 4.01
C LEU A 50 -2.56 7.25 3.78
N GLY A 51 -2.17 7.00 2.53
CA GLY A 51 -0.76 6.83 2.15
C GLY A 51 -0.38 7.68 0.96
N LEU A 52 0.89 8.07 0.94
CA LEU A 52 1.57 8.66 -0.21
C LEU A 52 2.79 7.81 -0.52
N HIS A 53 3.14 7.71 -1.78
CA HIS A 53 4.35 7.01 -2.20
C HIS A 53 5.00 7.69 -3.40
N ALA A 54 6.30 7.50 -3.49
CA ALA A 54 7.09 7.88 -4.64
C ALA A 54 8.07 6.77 -4.96
N GLY A 55 8.49 6.66 -6.21
CA GLY A 55 9.48 5.70 -6.62
C GLY A 55 10.26 6.12 -7.83
N TYR A 56 11.39 5.44 -8.03
CA TYR A 56 12.28 5.63 -9.15
C TYR A 56 12.76 4.28 -9.68
N GLY A 57 12.52 4.03 -10.96
CA GLY A 57 12.93 2.81 -11.65
C GLY A 57 14.46 2.72 -11.78
N LEU A 58 15.05 1.74 -11.10
CA LEU A 58 16.48 1.42 -11.20
C LEU A 58 16.76 0.51 -12.39
N SER A 59 15.80 -0.34 -12.72
CA SER A 59 15.83 -1.27 -13.86
C SER A 59 14.40 -1.60 -14.29
N ASP A 60 14.22 -2.44 -15.28
CA ASP A 60 12.91 -2.90 -15.74
C ASP A 60 12.11 -3.68 -14.68
N THR A 61 12.77 -4.12 -13.61
CA THR A 61 12.14 -4.95 -12.57
C THR A 61 12.29 -4.40 -11.16
N PHE A 62 13.24 -3.48 -10.92
CA PHE A 62 13.53 -2.96 -9.58
C PHE A 62 13.33 -1.45 -9.50
N ASP A 63 12.62 -1.02 -8.48
CA ASP A 63 12.46 0.39 -8.11
C ASP A 63 13.00 0.67 -6.72
N LEU A 64 13.54 1.86 -6.55
CA LEU A 64 13.65 2.50 -5.24
C LEU A 64 12.27 3.05 -4.87
N LYS A 65 11.80 2.77 -3.65
CA LYS A 65 10.46 3.16 -3.19
C LYS A 65 10.52 3.88 -1.85
N LEU A 66 9.75 4.95 -1.73
CA LEU A 66 9.49 5.70 -0.52
C LEU A 66 7.98 5.69 -0.25
N GLU A 67 7.57 5.40 0.98
CA GLU A 67 6.16 5.46 1.39
C GLU A 67 6.01 6.23 2.71
N LEU A 68 4.95 7.04 2.76
CA LEU A 68 4.45 7.69 3.96
C LEU A 68 3.03 7.19 4.21
N LEU A 69 2.74 6.76 5.43
CA LEU A 69 1.44 6.24 5.82
C LEU A 69 0.99 6.88 7.12
N GLY A 70 -0.25 7.36 7.14
CA GLY A 70 -0.97 7.77 8.34
C GLY A 70 -2.21 6.93 8.53
N SER A 71 -2.50 6.48 9.74
CA SER A 71 -3.76 5.83 10.08
C SER A 71 -4.31 6.35 11.40
N SER A 72 -5.64 6.35 11.52
CA SER A 72 -6.31 6.59 12.79
C SER A 72 -7.05 5.31 13.20
N HIS A 73 -7.02 4.98 14.47
CA HIS A 73 -7.62 3.77 14.99
C HIS A 73 -8.31 4.07 16.32
N THR A 74 -9.30 3.24 16.64
CA THR A 74 -10.05 3.36 17.90
C THR A 74 -9.77 2.11 18.72
N TYR A 75 -9.23 2.29 19.91
CA TYR A 75 -9.06 1.19 20.87
C TYR A 75 -10.43 0.81 21.42
N GLN A 76 -10.70 -0.49 21.51
CA GLN A 76 -11.94 -0.96 22.10
C GLN A 76 -11.97 -0.66 23.60
N ALA A 77 -13.15 -0.27 24.09
CA ALA A 77 -13.37 -0.11 25.50
C ALA A 77 -13.26 -1.47 26.23
N THR A 78 -12.55 -1.49 27.33
CA THR A 78 -12.55 -2.58 28.30
C THR A 78 -13.30 -2.13 29.56
N GLU A 79 -13.62 -3.06 30.51
CA GLU A 79 -14.32 -2.71 31.75
C GLU A 79 -13.60 -1.61 32.56
N GLU A 80 -12.27 -1.49 32.41
CA GLU A 80 -11.44 -0.55 33.14
C GLU A 80 -11.08 0.71 32.34
N ARG A 81 -11.43 0.77 31.04
CA ARG A 81 -11.00 1.85 30.16
C ARG A 81 -12.05 2.22 29.11
N PRO A 82 -12.39 3.52 28.99
CA PRO A 82 -13.23 3.98 27.88
C PRO A 82 -12.52 3.81 26.53
N SER A 83 -13.30 3.74 25.46
CA SER A 83 -12.77 3.77 24.09
C SER A 83 -11.98 5.05 23.87
N ASP A 84 -10.80 4.94 23.27
CA ASP A 84 -9.93 6.08 22.99
C ASP A 84 -9.45 6.05 21.53
N ARG A 85 -9.02 7.19 21.02
CA ARG A 85 -8.54 7.32 19.63
C ARG A 85 -7.03 7.49 19.61
N GLY A 86 -6.41 6.71 18.75
CA GLY A 86 -5.00 6.83 18.43
C GLY A 86 -4.77 7.13 16.95
N ALA A 87 -3.57 7.55 16.64
CA ALA A 87 -3.09 7.69 15.27
C ALA A 87 -1.69 7.08 15.15
N SER A 88 -1.36 6.56 13.98
CA SER A 88 0.00 6.16 13.68
C SER A 88 0.48 6.81 12.39
N TYR A 89 1.76 7.12 12.35
CA TYR A 89 2.44 7.69 11.20
C TYR A 89 3.70 6.88 10.94
N SER A 90 3.93 6.49 9.70
CA SER A 90 5.16 5.80 9.33
C SER A 90 5.75 6.35 8.04
N GLY A 91 7.08 6.37 7.98
CA GLY A 91 7.86 6.66 6.79
C GLY A 91 8.86 5.54 6.56
N VAL A 92 8.84 4.96 5.35
CA VAL A 92 9.68 3.82 4.99
C VAL A 92 10.26 3.99 3.60
N ALA A 93 11.47 3.45 3.38
CA ALA A 93 12.13 3.42 2.09
C ALA A 93 12.77 2.04 1.85
N GLY A 94 12.93 1.65 0.58
CA GLY A 94 13.55 0.39 0.22
C GLY A 94 13.37 0.04 -1.23
N LEU A 95 13.36 -1.25 -1.53
CA LEU A 95 13.31 -1.78 -2.88
C LEU A 95 11.96 -2.44 -3.16
N SER A 96 11.46 -2.24 -4.36
CA SER A 96 10.31 -2.92 -4.94
C SER A 96 10.76 -3.73 -6.15
N TYR A 97 10.23 -4.94 -6.27
CA TYR A 97 10.36 -5.81 -7.44
C TYR A 97 9.03 -5.86 -8.17
N LYS A 98 9.01 -5.50 -9.44
CA LYS A 98 7.83 -5.46 -10.30
C LYS A 98 7.92 -6.49 -11.42
N LEU A 99 6.79 -7.07 -11.77
CA LEU A 99 6.65 -7.94 -12.94
C LEU A 99 5.69 -7.27 -13.92
N ASP A 100 6.18 -6.93 -15.12
CA ASP A 100 5.32 -6.41 -16.19
C ASP A 100 4.63 -7.58 -16.91
N ILE A 101 3.36 -7.79 -16.58
CA ILE A 101 2.53 -8.81 -17.22
C ILE A 101 1.37 -8.10 -17.94
N LEU A 102 1.66 -7.56 -19.13
CA LEU A 102 0.71 -6.82 -19.94
C LEU A 102 0.23 -5.53 -19.24
N GLN A 103 -1.04 -5.48 -18.83
CA GLN A 103 -1.64 -4.34 -18.15
C GLN A 103 -1.62 -4.49 -16.61
N TRP A 104 -1.29 -5.69 -16.13
CA TRP A 104 -1.25 -6.02 -14.71
C TRP A 104 0.20 -6.07 -14.25
N ILE A 105 0.49 -5.35 -13.19
CA ILE A 105 1.85 -5.20 -12.65
C ILE A 105 1.82 -5.69 -11.20
N PRO A 106 1.95 -7.01 -10.96
CA PRO A 106 2.17 -7.50 -9.61
C PRO A 106 3.54 -7.04 -9.12
N TYR A 107 3.62 -6.67 -7.84
CA TYR A 107 4.87 -6.25 -7.23
C TYR A 107 4.98 -6.70 -5.78
N GLY A 108 6.22 -6.82 -5.32
CA GLY A 108 6.56 -7.01 -3.92
C GLY A 108 7.61 -5.99 -3.50
N ALA A 109 7.55 -5.49 -2.26
CA ALA A 109 8.56 -4.57 -1.75
C ALA A 109 8.97 -4.93 -0.33
N ALA A 110 10.25 -4.67 -0.04
CA ALA A 110 10.82 -4.72 1.30
C ALA A 110 11.37 -3.33 1.64
N LEU A 111 10.82 -2.73 2.69
CA LEU A 111 11.06 -1.35 3.07
C LEU A 111 11.43 -1.29 4.55
N ILE A 112 12.36 -0.41 4.90
CA ILE A 112 12.75 -0.15 6.29
C ILE A 112 12.49 1.32 6.61
N GLY A 113 12.16 1.62 7.85
CA GLY A 113 11.93 3.00 8.26
C GLY A 113 11.49 3.11 9.71
N TYR A 114 10.59 4.03 9.94
CA TYR A 114 10.22 4.45 11.27
C TYR A 114 8.70 4.64 11.40
N GLN A 115 8.18 4.30 12.57
CA GLN A 115 6.77 4.49 12.94
C GLN A 115 6.67 5.27 14.25
N HIS A 116 5.74 6.21 14.27
CA HIS A 116 5.33 6.95 15.46
C HIS A 116 3.86 6.66 15.77
N ILE A 117 3.56 6.33 17.03
CA ILE A 117 2.20 6.11 17.50
C ILE A 117 1.82 7.25 18.44
N ALA A 118 0.82 8.03 18.04
CA ALA A 118 0.25 9.12 18.82
C ALA A 118 -1.06 8.65 19.49
N GLY A 119 -1.22 9.00 20.75
CA GLY A 119 -2.40 8.66 21.55
C GLY A 119 -2.04 7.93 22.85
N PRO A 120 -3.02 7.59 23.67
CA PRO A 120 -2.80 6.87 24.90
C PRO A 120 -2.40 5.43 24.61
N ILE A 121 -1.16 5.09 24.95
CA ILE A 121 -0.68 3.71 24.95
C ILE A 121 -0.97 3.13 26.33
N PRO A 122 -1.57 1.93 26.43
CA PRO A 122 -1.74 1.24 27.71
C PRO A 122 -0.40 1.08 28.43
N ALA A 123 -0.35 1.44 29.72
CA ALA A 123 0.88 1.33 30.53
C ALA A 123 1.36 -0.11 30.71
N SER A 124 0.50 -1.08 30.45
CA SER A 124 0.77 -2.53 30.54
C SER A 124 1.36 -3.13 29.26
N GLU A 125 1.47 -2.34 28.20
CA GLU A 125 1.87 -2.86 26.88
C GLU A 125 3.34 -2.52 26.57
N PRO A 126 4.12 -3.44 26.00
CA PRO A 126 5.53 -3.23 25.67
C PRO A 126 5.77 -2.25 24.50
N PHE A 127 4.72 -1.56 24.06
CA PHE A 127 4.78 -0.71 22.89
C PHE A 127 5.56 0.57 23.12
N ARG A 128 6.51 0.81 22.25
CA ARG A 128 7.18 2.10 22.14
C ARG A 128 6.36 3.02 21.23
N ARG A 129 6.25 4.30 21.61
CA ARG A 129 5.66 5.32 20.73
C ARG A 129 6.40 5.46 19.40
N ASP A 130 7.68 5.16 19.46
CA ASP A 130 8.64 5.39 18.40
C ASP A 130 9.43 4.10 18.17
N ASP A 131 9.34 3.53 16.97
CA ASP A 131 10.08 2.30 16.64
C ASP A 131 10.55 2.28 15.19
N ALA A 132 11.65 1.58 14.97
CA ALA A 132 12.08 1.19 13.65
C ALA A 132 11.21 0.03 13.15
N ILE A 133 10.83 0.07 11.87
CA ILE A 133 9.97 -0.94 11.28
C ILE A 133 10.56 -1.54 10.02
N LEU A 134 10.28 -2.83 9.81
CA LEU A 134 10.38 -3.51 8.53
C LEU A 134 8.99 -3.63 7.94
N ALA A 135 8.76 -3.11 6.74
CA ALA A 135 7.52 -3.23 6.02
C ALA A 135 7.67 -4.15 4.81
N LEU A 136 6.81 -5.16 4.71
CA LEU A 136 6.67 -5.98 3.53
C LEU A 136 5.38 -5.60 2.82
N VAL A 137 5.45 -5.39 1.51
CA VAL A 137 4.32 -4.97 0.69
C VAL A 137 4.14 -5.95 -0.46
N LEU A 138 2.91 -6.35 -0.71
CA LEU A 138 2.47 -7.05 -1.92
C LEU A 138 1.40 -6.21 -2.58
N GLY A 139 1.43 -6.09 -3.90
CA GLY A 139 0.42 -5.31 -4.60
C GLY A 139 0.23 -5.75 -6.03
N LEU A 140 -0.84 -5.22 -6.60
CA LEU A 140 -1.22 -5.42 -7.98
C LEU A 140 -1.71 -4.09 -8.52
N ASP A 141 -1.01 -3.55 -9.51
CA ASP A 141 -1.38 -2.32 -10.20
C ASP A 141 -1.90 -2.65 -11.60
N TYR A 142 -2.86 -1.88 -12.06
CA TYR A 142 -3.41 -1.92 -13.41
C TYR A 142 -3.02 -0.64 -14.15
N ALA A 143 -2.27 -0.78 -15.24
CA ALA A 143 -1.87 0.33 -16.10
C ALA A 143 -3.06 0.80 -16.95
N ALA A 144 -3.87 1.72 -16.41
CA ALA A 144 -5.04 2.26 -17.09
C ALA A 144 -4.65 3.08 -18.33
N THR A 145 -3.56 3.84 -18.24
CA THR A 145 -2.94 4.57 -19.37
C THR A 145 -1.42 4.45 -19.29
N ARG A 146 -0.71 5.07 -20.22
CA ARG A 146 0.76 5.13 -20.18
C ARG A 146 1.28 5.82 -18.90
N ASN A 147 0.58 6.82 -18.42
CA ASN A 147 1.01 7.67 -17.33
C ASN A 147 0.22 7.47 -16.04
N PHE A 148 -0.82 6.63 -16.04
CA PHE A 148 -1.71 6.50 -14.91
C PHE A 148 -2.04 5.03 -14.61
N GLY A 149 -1.83 4.64 -13.36
CA GLY A 149 -2.15 3.33 -12.82
C GLY A 149 -3.13 3.41 -11.65
N LEU A 150 -3.90 2.34 -11.48
CA LEU A 150 -4.75 2.10 -10.33
C LEU A 150 -4.40 0.73 -9.76
N GLY A 151 -4.42 0.58 -8.45
CA GLY A 151 -4.06 -0.69 -7.86
C GLY A 151 -4.55 -0.90 -6.45
N ALA A 152 -4.15 -2.05 -5.92
CA ALA A 152 -4.36 -2.41 -4.54
C ALA A 152 -3.06 -2.95 -3.94
N SER A 153 -2.85 -2.69 -2.66
CA SER A 153 -1.71 -3.23 -1.94
C SER A 153 -2.11 -3.74 -0.57
N PHE A 154 -1.38 -4.75 -0.13
CA PHE A 154 -1.38 -5.27 1.23
C PHE A 154 0.01 -5.07 1.82
N ARG A 155 0.08 -4.47 2.98
CA ARG A 155 1.32 -4.17 3.71
C ARG A 155 1.26 -4.76 5.10
N THR A 156 2.33 -5.40 5.54
CA THR A 156 2.56 -5.77 6.92
C THR A 156 3.77 -5.03 7.47
N ASN A 157 3.65 -4.47 8.66
CA ASN A 157 4.73 -3.82 9.38
C ASN A 157 5.13 -4.70 10.57
N PHE A 158 6.43 -4.90 10.74
CA PHE A 158 7.04 -5.55 11.89
C PHE A 158 7.84 -4.53 12.67
N LEU A 159 7.53 -4.35 13.95
CA LEU A 159 8.33 -3.52 14.84
C LEU A 159 9.65 -4.23 15.14
N LEU A 160 10.78 -3.55 14.97
CA LEU A 160 12.09 -4.19 15.15
C LEU A 160 12.45 -4.36 16.62
N SER A 161 11.84 -3.60 17.54
CA SER A 161 12.06 -3.74 18.98
C SER A 161 11.23 -4.87 19.63
N THR A 162 10.06 -5.23 19.02
CA THR A 162 9.11 -6.22 19.55
C THR A 162 8.56 -7.06 18.39
N PHE A 163 9.44 -7.81 17.74
CA PHE A 163 9.16 -8.50 16.48
C PHE A 163 7.95 -9.46 16.54
N ASP A 164 7.71 -10.04 17.71
CA ASP A 164 6.65 -11.05 17.92
C ASP A 164 5.28 -10.45 18.31
N GLU A 165 5.21 -9.18 18.70
CA GLU A 165 3.99 -8.60 19.30
C GLU A 165 3.46 -7.37 18.56
N GLY A 166 4.19 -6.85 17.56
CA GLY A 166 3.95 -5.54 16.95
C GLY A 166 3.57 -5.57 15.49
N GLU A 167 2.69 -6.47 15.06
CA GLU A 167 2.27 -6.51 13.67
C GLU A 167 1.13 -5.54 13.38
N ALA A 168 1.24 -4.81 12.27
CA ALA A 168 0.17 -4.01 11.69
C ALA A 168 -0.06 -4.39 10.24
N PHE A 169 -1.32 -4.58 9.87
CA PHE A 169 -1.73 -4.91 8.52
C PHE A 169 -2.47 -3.73 7.89
N THR A 170 -2.06 -3.36 6.68
CA THR A 170 -2.72 -2.27 5.95
C THR A 170 -3.10 -2.74 4.55
N THR A 171 -4.38 -2.56 4.20
CA THR A 171 -4.88 -2.77 2.84
C THR A 171 -5.24 -1.44 2.24
N MET A 172 -4.79 -1.15 1.02
CA MET A 172 -5.01 0.14 0.36
C MET A 172 -5.45 -0.03 -1.08
N LEU A 173 -6.35 0.85 -1.53
CA LEU A 173 -6.56 1.18 -2.93
C LEU A 173 -5.71 2.39 -3.26
N ARG A 174 -5.02 2.35 -4.40
CA ARG A 174 -4.01 3.35 -4.76
C ARG A 174 -4.16 3.82 -6.20
N ALA A 175 -3.72 5.04 -6.44
CA ALA A 175 -3.59 5.63 -7.76
C ALA A 175 -2.17 6.17 -7.90
N GLU A 176 -1.60 6.05 -9.10
CA GLU A 176 -0.20 6.35 -9.36
C GLU A 176 -0.05 7.06 -10.70
N TYR A 177 0.78 8.09 -10.74
CA TYR A 177 1.15 8.82 -11.94
C TYR A 177 2.63 8.59 -12.26
N HIS A 178 2.93 8.37 -13.53
CA HIS A 178 4.24 7.97 -14.02
C HIS A 178 4.76 8.96 -15.07
N TRP A 179 6.07 9.26 -15.06
CA TRP A 179 6.74 10.11 -16.05
C TRP A 179 8.24 9.78 -16.13
N GLY A 180 8.95 10.30 -17.16
CA GLY A 180 10.41 10.17 -17.29
C GLY A 180 10.84 9.00 -18.19
N PHE A 181 10.14 8.80 -19.29
CA PHE A 181 10.49 7.78 -20.30
C PHE A 181 11.62 8.24 -21.23
#